data_b6c1f5f9ca46dd4549b185d48cb2883c
#
_entry.id   b6c1f5f9ca46dd4549b185d48cb2883c
#
_cell.length_a   1.000
_cell.length_b   1.000
_cell.length_c   1.000
_cell.angle_alpha   90.00
_cell.angle_beta   90.00
_cell.angle_gamma   90.00
#
_symmetry.space_group_name_H-M   'P 1'
#
loop_
_entity.id
_entity.type
_entity.pdbx_description
1 polymer ?
#
loop_
_entity_poly.entity_id
_entity_poly.type
_entity_poly.pdbx_seq_one_letter_code
_entity_poly.pdbx_strand_id
1 'polypeptide(L)'
;MAVIMLSSCENYWGKKTDISFIDIPNYEVREIAYVPVEPKLYDAAAPIDVTIGYDEFIYVVDSTTSEIARYDMAFQPQGRLFVPGVTKVVQDRRLNLLAIGTSDTTVNGVDYDLTTIYRIDFENNGILDFTQASMEKVAVHPFYFKNSFSSSDAFVKFTDIAVQGGVSGQLNNRYYVSRTGENQNNAGFGPDNAVLTFSNEDEFVSGIPVTAAGAVYGDYFKRPLALASFTQPPQIAARPSQDFWVANSDPNQAIQIQHIQFEEGPFGAVYQPIFYSTTDPNTTGYLQTANRFTEPCDLAFAGDASQFLFVADAGVDSVYQFTSTGLEGVPPPPASIAELNAISTLGGFGDLRAVAYYDRILYIADAQSGTVSRFKLTLDFE
;
A
#
# COMPACT_ATOMS: atom_id res chain seq x y z
N MET A 1 -28.65 87.05 -7.24
CA MET A 1 -28.67 86.11 -6.17
C MET A 1 -28.95 84.73 -6.79
N ALA A 2 -27.92 83.91 -7.03
CA ALA A 2 -28.05 82.64 -7.70
C ALA A 2 -28.20 81.56 -6.62
N VAL A 3 -29.28 80.81 -6.60
CA VAL A 3 -29.55 79.69 -5.72
C VAL A 3 -29.02 78.45 -6.43
N ILE A 4 -27.90 77.92 -5.93
CA ILE A 4 -27.36 76.63 -6.37
C ILE A 4 -28.17 75.55 -5.65
N MET A 5 -29.02 74.83 -6.39
CA MET A 5 -29.64 73.59 -5.87
C MET A 5 -28.61 72.53 -5.89
N LEU A 6 -28.18 72.07 -4.70
CA LEU A 6 -27.43 70.88 -4.48
C LEU A 6 -28.41 69.67 -4.56
N SER A 7 -28.51 69.05 -5.73
CA SER A 7 -29.18 67.79 -5.86
C SER A 7 -28.30 66.73 -5.14
N SER A 8 -28.73 66.34 -3.99
CA SER A 8 -28.13 65.21 -3.25
C SER A 8 -28.26 63.94 -4.08
N CYS A 9 -27.14 63.34 -4.48
CA CYS A 9 -27.07 62.01 -5.07
C CYS A 9 -27.37 60.98 -4.00
N GLU A 10 -28.63 60.84 -3.59
CA GLU A 10 -29.03 59.80 -2.60
C GLU A 10 -28.83 58.37 -3.11
N ASN A 11 -28.62 58.17 -4.40
CA ASN A 11 -28.49 56.86 -5.02
C ASN A 11 -27.07 56.51 -5.48
N TYR A 12 -26.08 57.40 -5.21
CA TYR A 12 -24.70 57.11 -5.68
C TYR A 12 -24.00 55.97 -4.91
N TRP A 13 -24.43 55.69 -3.68
CA TRP A 13 -23.85 54.65 -2.86
C TRP A 13 -24.75 53.43 -2.69
N GLY A 14 -25.82 53.29 -3.42
CA GLY A 14 -26.83 52.24 -3.24
C GLY A 14 -27.51 52.30 -1.88
N LYS A 15 -28.48 51.45 -1.66
CA LYS A 15 -29.08 51.26 -0.32
C LYS A 15 -28.10 50.43 0.50
N LYS A 16 -27.63 50.94 1.62
CA LYS A 16 -26.70 50.25 2.53
C LYS A 16 -27.17 48.85 3.00
N THR A 17 -28.43 48.50 2.77
CA THR A 17 -29.04 47.22 3.12
C THR A 17 -29.33 46.34 1.91
N ASP A 18 -29.08 46.85 0.68
CA ASP A 18 -29.24 46.03 -0.50
C ASP A 18 -27.93 45.30 -0.81
N ILE A 19 -27.84 44.05 -0.41
CA ILE A 19 -26.71 43.14 -0.67
C ILE A 19 -27.00 42.18 -1.81
N SER A 20 -28.07 42.41 -2.61
CA SER A 20 -28.47 41.54 -3.70
C SER A 20 -27.44 41.45 -4.84
N PHE A 21 -26.48 42.41 -4.88
CA PHE A 21 -25.37 42.40 -5.82
C PHE A 21 -24.14 41.60 -5.30
N ILE A 22 -24.17 41.24 -4.03
CA ILE A 22 -23.15 40.33 -3.46
C ILE A 22 -23.64 38.94 -3.80
N ASP A 23 -23.00 38.33 -4.78
CA ASP A 23 -23.13 36.93 -5.04
C ASP A 23 -22.48 36.23 -3.83
N ILE A 24 -23.28 35.96 -2.80
CA ILE A 24 -22.83 35.15 -1.66
C ILE A 24 -22.71 33.77 -2.26
N PRO A 25 -21.47 33.25 -2.41
CA PRO A 25 -21.31 31.89 -2.89
C PRO A 25 -22.13 30.99 -1.98
N ASN A 26 -23.13 30.34 -2.54
CA ASN A 26 -23.88 29.32 -1.84
C ASN A 26 -22.89 28.17 -1.69
N TYR A 27 -22.18 28.13 -0.58
CA TYR A 27 -21.37 26.97 -0.22
C TYR A 27 -22.38 25.86 0.07
N GLU A 28 -22.79 25.18 -0.98
CA GLU A 28 -23.31 23.83 -0.81
C GLU A 28 -22.22 23.09 -0.04
N VAL A 29 -22.57 22.57 1.11
CA VAL A 29 -21.68 21.71 1.89
C VAL A 29 -21.37 20.54 0.94
N ARG A 30 -20.20 20.60 0.28
CA ARG A 30 -19.78 19.53 -0.61
C ARG A 30 -19.64 18.30 0.24
N GLU A 31 -20.32 17.26 -0.14
CA GLU A 31 -20.15 15.97 0.50
C GLU A 31 -18.68 15.56 0.37
N ILE A 32 -18.08 15.13 1.47
CA ILE A 32 -16.69 14.71 1.49
C ILE A 32 -16.65 13.30 0.91
N ALA A 33 -16.12 13.15 -0.28
CA ALA A 33 -16.03 11.88 -0.98
C ALA A 33 -14.78 11.79 -1.84
N TYR A 34 -14.36 10.58 -2.14
CA TYR A 34 -13.37 10.33 -3.18
C TYR A 34 -14.02 10.42 -4.55
N VAL A 35 -13.44 11.22 -5.42
CA VAL A 35 -13.88 11.38 -6.80
C VAL A 35 -12.76 10.97 -7.76
N PRO A 36 -13.10 10.38 -8.92
CA PRO A 36 -12.09 9.97 -9.87
C PRO A 36 -11.33 11.15 -10.46
N VAL A 37 -10.05 10.92 -10.72
CA VAL A 37 -9.14 11.86 -11.37
C VAL A 37 -8.65 11.24 -12.67
N GLU A 38 -8.84 11.95 -13.77
CA GLU A 38 -8.33 11.53 -15.08
C GLU A 38 -6.85 11.95 -15.28
N PRO A 39 -6.10 11.23 -16.13
CA PRO A 39 -6.48 10.01 -16.84
C PRO A 39 -6.43 8.77 -15.94
N LYS A 40 -7.19 7.73 -16.29
CA LYS A 40 -6.99 6.37 -15.82
C LYS A 40 -5.90 5.69 -16.67
N LEU A 41 -5.20 4.73 -16.11
CA LEU A 41 -4.32 3.85 -16.86
C LEU A 41 -5.11 2.67 -17.42
N TYR A 42 -5.00 2.43 -18.72
CA TYR A 42 -5.62 1.31 -19.47
C TYR A 42 -4.59 0.46 -20.18
N ASP A 43 -3.30 0.64 -19.90
CA ASP A 43 -2.19 0.01 -20.64
C ASP A 43 -1.69 -1.29 -19.97
N ALA A 44 -2.32 -1.73 -18.88
CA ALA A 44 -2.06 -3.01 -18.23
C ALA A 44 -3.20 -3.98 -18.57
N ALA A 45 -2.87 -5.25 -18.88
CA ALA A 45 -3.89 -6.25 -19.22
C ALA A 45 -4.56 -6.79 -17.95
N ALA A 46 -3.79 -7.02 -16.89
CA ALA A 46 -4.28 -7.43 -15.58
C ALA A 46 -3.34 -6.89 -14.47
N PRO A 47 -3.52 -5.63 -14.05
CA PRO A 47 -2.71 -5.03 -13.01
C PRO A 47 -3.05 -5.66 -11.66
N ILE A 48 -2.05 -6.26 -11.02
CA ILE A 48 -2.21 -6.94 -9.73
C ILE A 48 -1.44 -6.27 -8.61
N ASP A 49 -0.60 -5.29 -8.93
CA ASP A 49 0.09 -4.47 -7.96
C ASP A 49 0.34 -3.06 -8.50
N VAL A 50 0.32 -2.08 -7.61
CA VAL A 50 0.66 -0.69 -7.91
C VAL A 50 1.41 -0.09 -6.72
N THR A 51 2.54 0.53 -6.98
CA THR A 51 3.30 1.26 -5.96
C THR A 51 3.87 2.56 -6.52
N ILE A 52 4.10 3.53 -5.64
CA ILE A 52 4.76 4.79 -5.99
C ILE A 52 6.17 4.77 -5.39
N GLY A 53 7.17 5.02 -6.23
CA GLY A 53 8.56 5.06 -5.83
C GLY A 53 8.98 6.37 -5.16
N TYR A 54 10.14 6.36 -4.53
CA TYR A 54 10.81 7.57 -4.02
C TYR A 54 11.31 8.49 -5.14
N ASP A 55 11.36 7.97 -6.36
CA ASP A 55 11.66 8.69 -7.60
C ASP A 55 10.41 9.31 -8.26
N GLU A 56 9.26 9.24 -7.57
CA GLU A 56 7.98 9.77 -8.02
C GLU A 56 7.46 9.12 -9.31
N PHE A 57 7.89 7.87 -9.60
CA PHE A 57 7.29 7.06 -10.66
C PHE A 57 6.27 6.07 -10.09
N ILE A 58 5.29 5.76 -10.93
CA ILE A 58 4.28 4.74 -10.67
C ILE A 58 4.78 3.43 -11.27
N TYR A 59 4.84 2.39 -10.46
CA TYR A 59 5.19 1.04 -10.88
C TYR A 59 3.95 0.17 -10.81
N VAL A 60 3.64 -0.52 -11.89
CA VAL A 60 2.47 -1.39 -12.03
C VAL A 60 2.93 -2.79 -12.43
N VAL A 61 2.49 -3.80 -11.71
CA VAL A 61 2.74 -5.19 -12.06
C VAL A 61 1.58 -5.71 -12.90
N ASP A 62 1.88 -6.16 -14.11
CA ASP A 62 0.93 -6.83 -15.00
C ASP A 62 1.16 -8.34 -14.98
N SER A 63 0.20 -9.08 -14.41
CA SER A 63 0.32 -10.54 -14.28
C SER A 63 0.22 -11.28 -15.61
N THR A 64 -0.44 -10.70 -16.61
CA THR A 64 -0.59 -11.33 -17.93
C THR A 64 0.71 -11.37 -18.70
N THR A 65 1.50 -10.29 -18.62
CA THR A 65 2.77 -10.18 -19.32
C THR A 65 3.97 -10.53 -18.44
N SER A 66 3.77 -10.68 -17.13
CA SER A 66 4.85 -10.81 -16.13
C SER A 66 5.83 -9.65 -16.21
N GLU A 67 5.32 -8.44 -16.32
CA GLU A 67 6.12 -7.22 -16.43
C GLU A 67 5.84 -6.25 -15.30
N ILE A 68 6.87 -5.49 -14.93
CA ILE A 68 6.74 -4.25 -14.19
C ILE A 68 6.77 -3.12 -15.20
N ALA A 69 5.70 -2.36 -15.27
CA ALA A 69 5.60 -1.18 -16.11
C ALA A 69 5.81 0.08 -15.26
N ARG A 70 6.66 1.01 -15.73
CA ARG A 70 6.92 2.30 -15.09
C ARG A 70 6.23 3.42 -15.83
N TYR A 71 5.56 4.29 -15.08
CA TYR A 71 4.86 5.47 -15.60
C TYR A 71 5.22 6.71 -14.78
N ASP A 72 5.17 7.88 -15.41
CA ASP A 72 5.20 9.12 -14.66
C ASP A 72 3.84 9.41 -13.99
N MET A 73 3.78 10.48 -13.19
CA MET A 73 2.55 10.88 -12.47
C MET A 73 1.39 11.28 -13.38
N ALA A 74 1.63 11.46 -14.69
CA ALA A 74 0.60 11.68 -15.70
C ALA A 74 0.21 10.40 -16.47
N PHE A 75 0.67 9.24 -16.01
CA PHE A 75 0.52 7.93 -16.67
C PHE A 75 1.16 7.84 -18.06
N GLN A 76 2.21 8.63 -18.33
CA GLN A 76 2.99 8.44 -19.54
C GLN A 76 3.99 7.28 -19.33
N PRO A 77 4.05 6.30 -20.26
CA PRO A 77 4.90 5.13 -20.10
C PRO A 77 6.40 5.51 -20.14
N GLN A 78 7.15 4.97 -19.20
CA GLN A 78 8.59 5.19 -19.03
C GLN A 78 9.42 3.91 -19.22
N GLY A 79 8.79 2.80 -19.57
CA GLY A 79 9.41 1.52 -19.84
C GLY A 79 8.73 0.35 -19.16
N ARG A 80 9.11 -0.85 -19.59
CA ARG A 80 8.64 -2.13 -19.06
C ARG A 80 9.81 -3.06 -18.85
N LEU A 81 9.75 -3.88 -17.81
CA LEU A 81 10.75 -4.86 -17.46
C LEU A 81 10.09 -6.19 -17.17
N PHE A 82 10.50 -7.23 -17.88
CA PHE A 82 10.05 -8.60 -17.63
C PHE A 82 10.71 -9.15 -16.37
N VAL A 83 9.88 -9.66 -15.43
CA VAL A 83 10.31 -10.39 -14.23
C VAL A 83 9.48 -11.66 -14.13
N PRO A 84 10.10 -12.85 -14.15
CA PRO A 84 9.35 -14.10 -14.18
C PRO A 84 8.36 -14.21 -13.02
N GLY A 85 7.07 -14.45 -13.33
CA GLY A 85 6.01 -14.65 -12.36
C GLY A 85 5.85 -13.51 -11.35
N VAL A 86 6.15 -12.28 -11.74
CA VAL A 86 6.08 -11.12 -10.82
C VAL A 86 4.68 -10.92 -10.25
N THR A 87 4.62 -10.68 -8.94
CA THR A 87 3.36 -10.46 -8.21
C THR A 87 3.36 -9.18 -7.38
N LYS A 88 4.51 -8.71 -6.93
CA LYS A 88 4.66 -7.49 -6.12
C LYS A 88 5.94 -6.76 -6.45
N VAL A 89 5.91 -5.42 -6.28
CA VAL A 89 7.08 -4.57 -6.43
C VAL A 89 7.06 -3.45 -5.40
N VAL A 90 8.23 -3.12 -4.86
CA VAL A 90 8.44 -1.95 -4.00
C VAL A 90 9.78 -1.31 -4.31
N GLN A 91 9.89 0.01 -4.17
CA GLN A 91 11.17 0.69 -4.31
C GLN A 91 11.83 0.89 -2.96
N ASP A 92 13.13 0.62 -2.86
CA ASP A 92 13.92 0.98 -1.69
C ASP A 92 14.39 2.44 -1.76
N ARG A 93 14.96 2.94 -0.67
CA ARG A 93 15.43 4.33 -0.57
C ARG A 93 16.76 4.60 -1.32
N ARG A 94 17.33 3.58 -1.98
CA ARG A 94 18.43 3.72 -2.93
C ARG A 94 17.92 3.80 -4.37
N LEU A 95 16.60 3.84 -4.55
CA LEU A 95 15.89 3.84 -5.83
C LEU A 95 15.94 2.49 -6.58
N ASN A 96 16.40 1.41 -5.94
CA ASN A 96 16.34 0.08 -6.52
C ASN A 96 14.96 -0.54 -6.26
N LEU A 97 14.49 -1.42 -7.15
CA LEU A 97 13.27 -2.17 -6.89
C LEU A 97 13.60 -3.51 -6.23
N LEU A 98 12.71 -3.91 -5.33
CA LEU A 98 12.57 -5.27 -4.85
C LEU A 98 11.27 -5.82 -5.43
N ALA A 99 11.34 -6.98 -6.06
CA ALA A 99 10.17 -7.61 -6.67
C ALA A 99 10.03 -9.06 -6.20
N ILE A 100 8.80 -9.48 -5.98
CA ILE A 100 8.46 -10.89 -5.78
C ILE A 100 8.07 -11.48 -7.11
N GLY A 101 8.70 -12.57 -7.47
CA GLY A 101 8.41 -13.34 -8.66
C GLY A 101 8.71 -14.81 -8.43
N THR A 102 9.03 -15.52 -9.51
CA THR A 102 9.36 -16.94 -9.47
C THR A 102 10.67 -17.23 -10.18
N SER A 103 11.24 -18.38 -9.89
CA SER A 103 12.48 -18.84 -10.49
C SER A 103 12.44 -20.34 -10.72
N ASP A 104 12.68 -20.75 -11.96
CA ASP A 104 12.88 -22.16 -12.29
C ASP A 104 14.08 -22.71 -11.52
N THR A 105 13.84 -23.80 -10.80
CA THR A 105 14.86 -24.46 -10.00
C THR A 105 14.69 -25.98 -10.11
N THR A 106 15.72 -26.65 -10.59
CA THR A 106 15.72 -28.12 -10.71
C THR A 106 16.18 -28.76 -9.40
N VAL A 107 15.33 -29.54 -8.75
CA VAL A 107 15.66 -30.28 -7.53
C VAL A 107 15.44 -31.78 -7.78
N ASN A 108 16.50 -32.56 -7.64
CA ASN A 108 16.47 -34.03 -7.86
C ASN A 108 15.93 -34.42 -9.26
N GLY A 109 16.18 -33.60 -10.28
CA GLY A 109 15.73 -33.85 -11.65
C GLY A 109 14.26 -33.50 -11.93
N VAL A 110 13.60 -32.79 -11.02
CA VAL A 110 12.27 -32.23 -11.16
C VAL A 110 12.37 -30.71 -11.17
N ASP A 111 11.74 -30.06 -12.12
CA ASP A 111 11.71 -28.62 -12.24
C ASP A 111 10.54 -28.05 -11.41
N TYR A 112 10.84 -27.03 -10.65
CA TYR A 112 9.90 -26.30 -9.79
C TYR A 112 10.01 -24.80 -10.06
N ASP A 113 8.87 -24.14 -10.05
CA ASP A 113 8.80 -22.69 -10.13
C ASP A 113 8.67 -22.12 -8.69
N LEU A 114 9.82 -21.75 -8.10
CA LEU A 114 9.93 -21.39 -6.70
C LEU A 114 9.82 -19.89 -6.50
N THR A 115 9.09 -19.48 -5.46
CA THR A 115 8.95 -18.06 -5.11
C THR A 115 10.31 -17.43 -4.82
N THR A 116 10.55 -16.26 -5.39
CA THR A 116 11.86 -15.61 -5.45
C THR A 116 11.73 -14.11 -5.23
N ILE A 117 12.67 -13.54 -4.50
CA ILE A 117 12.85 -12.09 -4.40
C ILE A 117 13.94 -11.69 -5.37
N TYR A 118 13.67 -10.67 -6.17
CA TYR A 118 14.61 -10.05 -7.09
C TYR A 118 14.94 -8.63 -6.63
N ARG A 119 16.23 -8.29 -6.71
CA ARG A 119 16.69 -6.90 -6.69
C ARG A 119 16.90 -6.44 -8.13
N ILE A 120 16.37 -5.27 -8.44
CA ILE A 120 16.43 -4.68 -9.77
C ILE A 120 17.12 -3.33 -9.62
N ASP A 121 18.30 -3.24 -10.21
CA ASP A 121 19.11 -2.02 -10.27
C ASP A 121 19.08 -1.49 -11.70
N PHE A 122 18.62 -0.27 -11.88
CA PHE A 122 18.55 0.40 -13.17
C PHE A 122 19.49 1.61 -13.26
N GLU A 123 20.42 1.75 -12.31
CA GLU A 123 21.54 2.66 -12.45
C GLU A 123 22.63 2.00 -13.31
N ASN A 124 22.85 2.53 -14.50
CA ASN A 124 23.90 2.10 -15.38
C ASN A 124 24.83 3.27 -15.72
N ASN A 125 26.05 3.26 -15.15
CA ASN A 125 27.07 4.31 -15.36
C ASN A 125 26.55 5.75 -15.06
N GLY A 126 25.73 5.91 -14.02
CA GLY A 126 25.15 7.20 -13.63
C GLY A 126 23.94 7.61 -14.49
N ILE A 127 23.41 6.72 -15.31
CA ILE A 127 22.18 6.91 -16.08
C ILE A 127 21.14 5.94 -15.53
N LEU A 128 20.00 6.48 -15.12
CA LEU A 128 18.84 5.68 -14.71
C LEU A 128 18.07 5.24 -15.95
N ASP A 129 18.28 4.01 -16.40
CA ASP A 129 17.57 3.43 -17.55
C ASP A 129 16.83 2.16 -17.12
N PHE A 130 15.53 2.28 -16.96
CA PHE A 130 14.67 1.18 -16.54
C PHE A 130 14.66 0.02 -17.52
N THR A 131 14.86 0.28 -18.81
CA THR A 131 14.86 -0.76 -19.84
C THR A 131 16.15 -1.57 -19.89
N GLN A 132 17.22 -1.08 -19.26
CA GLN A 132 18.53 -1.72 -19.18
C GLN A 132 18.84 -2.19 -17.74
N ALA A 133 17.83 -2.35 -16.92
CA ALA A 133 17.98 -2.76 -15.53
C ALA A 133 18.67 -4.12 -15.41
N SER A 134 19.57 -4.24 -14.44
CA SER A 134 20.11 -5.52 -14.02
C SER A 134 19.21 -6.14 -12.97
N MET A 135 19.05 -7.47 -13.01
CA MET A 135 18.19 -8.20 -12.08
C MET A 135 18.99 -9.31 -11.41
N GLU A 136 18.99 -9.31 -10.07
CA GLU A 136 19.67 -10.31 -9.25
C GLU A 136 18.65 -11.05 -8.37
N LYS A 137 18.83 -12.39 -8.23
CA LYS A 137 18.06 -13.21 -7.31
C LYS A 137 18.63 -13.06 -5.90
N VAL A 138 17.86 -12.42 -5.03
CA VAL A 138 18.23 -12.23 -3.63
C VAL A 138 17.93 -13.46 -2.80
N ALA A 139 16.73 -14.01 -2.93
CA ALA A 139 16.27 -15.12 -2.11
C ALA A 139 15.35 -16.03 -2.92
N VAL A 140 15.66 -17.31 -2.96
CA VAL A 140 14.82 -18.35 -3.56
C VAL A 140 14.38 -19.29 -2.43
N HIS A 141 13.07 -19.46 -2.26
CA HIS A 141 12.57 -20.38 -1.24
C HIS A 141 12.86 -21.83 -1.62
N PRO A 142 13.37 -22.69 -0.70
CA PRO A 142 13.74 -22.45 0.70
C PRO A 142 15.24 -22.12 0.91
N PHE A 143 16.01 -21.94 -0.16
CA PHE A 143 17.47 -21.96 -0.15
C PHE A 143 18.13 -20.74 0.50
N TYR A 144 17.36 -19.69 0.83
CA TYR A 144 17.85 -18.52 1.56
C TYR A 144 18.06 -18.82 3.07
N PHE A 145 17.45 -19.87 3.63
CA PHE A 145 17.57 -20.20 5.06
C PHE A 145 17.80 -21.69 5.36
N LYS A 146 17.56 -22.59 4.44
CA LYS A 146 17.84 -24.03 4.59
C LYS A 146 18.34 -24.65 3.28
N ASN A 147 19.19 -25.67 3.40
CA ASN A 147 19.79 -26.36 2.26
C ASN A 147 18.99 -27.60 1.80
N SER A 148 17.83 -27.85 2.39
CA SER A 148 16.98 -29.00 2.10
C SER A 148 15.66 -28.53 1.51
N PHE A 149 15.20 -29.25 0.49
CA PHE A 149 13.92 -29.02 -0.17
C PHE A 149 12.95 -30.16 0.19
N SER A 150 11.71 -29.82 0.45
CA SER A 150 10.59 -30.77 0.48
C SER A 150 9.55 -30.37 -0.56
N SER A 151 8.73 -31.31 -1.03
CA SER A 151 7.70 -31.01 -2.02
C SER A 151 6.69 -29.94 -1.55
N SER A 152 6.49 -29.78 -0.25
CA SER A 152 5.66 -28.73 0.31
C SER A 152 6.25 -27.33 0.15
N ASP A 153 7.58 -27.20 -0.01
CA ASP A 153 8.22 -25.91 -0.22
C ASP A 153 7.80 -25.25 -1.55
N ALA A 154 7.38 -26.05 -2.53
CA ALA A 154 6.86 -25.54 -3.80
C ALA A 154 5.54 -24.75 -3.67
N PHE A 155 4.79 -24.98 -2.58
CA PHE A 155 3.53 -24.29 -2.31
C PHE A 155 3.70 -23.04 -1.45
N VAL A 156 4.90 -22.82 -0.92
CA VAL A 156 5.22 -21.61 -0.16
C VAL A 156 5.37 -20.44 -1.11
N LYS A 157 4.78 -19.30 -0.75
CA LYS A 157 4.82 -18.06 -1.55
C LYS A 157 5.29 -16.90 -0.68
N PHE A 158 6.16 -16.07 -1.24
CA PHE A 158 6.31 -14.70 -0.76
C PHE A 158 5.11 -13.90 -1.26
N THR A 159 4.56 -13.03 -0.44
CA THR A 159 3.30 -12.36 -0.75
C THR A 159 3.45 -10.85 -0.82
N ASP A 160 4.31 -10.23 0.00
CA ASP A 160 4.52 -8.80 -0.03
C ASP A 160 5.87 -8.39 0.59
N ILE A 161 6.31 -7.16 0.29
CA ILE A 161 7.57 -6.56 0.79
C ILE A 161 7.28 -5.18 1.36
N ALA A 162 7.82 -4.89 2.55
CA ALA A 162 7.77 -3.56 3.15
C ALA A 162 9.19 -3.07 3.50
N VAL A 163 9.65 -2.03 2.79
CA VAL A 163 10.96 -1.41 3.02
C VAL A 163 10.90 -0.51 4.24
N GLN A 164 11.92 -0.58 5.08
CA GLN A 164 11.98 0.15 6.34
C GLN A 164 12.97 1.32 6.27
N GLY A 165 12.60 2.42 6.89
CA GLY A 165 13.52 3.50 7.18
C GLY A 165 14.20 3.30 8.53
N GLY A 166 15.42 3.79 8.66
CA GLY A 166 16.14 3.75 9.92
C GLY A 166 17.03 4.97 10.12
N VAL A 167 17.28 5.31 11.38
CA VAL A 167 18.21 6.39 11.75
C VAL A 167 19.67 5.96 11.60
N SER A 168 19.96 4.67 11.69
CA SER A 168 21.29 4.12 11.44
C SER A 168 21.38 3.56 10.03
N GLY A 169 22.58 3.55 9.45
CA GLY A 169 22.81 2.95 8.13
C GLY A 169 22.44 1.47 8.07
N GLN A 170 22.55 0.74 9.17
CA GLN A 170 22.18 -0.68 9.24
C GLN A 170 20.66 -0.93 9.25
N LEU A 171 19.88 -0.01 9.82
CA LEU A 171 18.42 -0.11 9.88
C LEU A 171 17.75 0.48 8.65
N ASN A 172 18.42 1.36 7.92
CA ASN A 172 17.90 1.97 6.71
C ASN A 172 17.92 0.99 5.54
N ASN A 173 16.85 0.91 4.78
CA ASN A 173 16.66 -0.06 3.69
C ASN A 173 16.64 -1.55 4.12
N ARG A 174 16.48 -1.87 5.41
CA ARG A 174 16.01 -3.20 5.80
C ARG A 174 14.61 -3.39 5.24
N TYR A 175 14.22 -4.62 5.05
CA TYR A 175 12.86 -4.87 4.59
C TYR A 175 12.27 -6.14 5.22
N TYR A 176 10.97 -6.14 5.29
CA TYR A 176 10.18 -7.27 5.71
C TYR A 176 9.54 -7.92 4.49
N VAL A 177 9.41 -9.25 4.54
CA VAL A 177 8.77 -10.04 3.51
C VAL A 177 7.74 -10.94 4.14
N SER A 178 6.49 -10.85 3.75
CA SER A 178 5.46 -11.79 4.16
C SER A 178 5.57 -13.09 3.35
N ARG A 179 5.31 -14.20 4.02
CA ARG A 179 5.40 -15.53 3.45
C ARG A 179 4.23 -16.38 3.90
N THR A 180 3.60 -17.10 2.97
CA THR A 180 2.49 -18.01 3.25
C THR A 180 2.77 -19.42 2.76
N GLY A 181 2.20 -20.42 3.44
CA GLY A 181 2.28 -21.80 3.05
C GLY A 181 1.39 -22.68 3.94
N GLU A 182 1.43 -23.97 3.71
CA GLU A 182 0.51 -24.92 4.33
C GLU A 182 0.94 -25.35 5.73
N ASN A 183 2.24 -25.34 6.03
CA ASN A 183 2.80 -25.90 7.28
C ASN A 183 2.99 -24.80 8.32
N GLN A 184 2.02 -24.65 9.22
CA GLN A 184 2.11 -23.69 10.32
C GLN A 184 3.07 -24.13 11.45
N ASN A 185 3.32 -25.42 11.59
CA ASN A 185 4.12 -26.02 12.67
C ASN A 185 5.36 -26.73 12.14
N ASN A 186 6.18 -26.06 11.36
CA ASN A 186 7.41 -26.64 10.84
C ASN A 186 8.50 -26.61 11.93
N ALA A 187 8.54 -27.64 12.76
CA ALA A 187 9.52 -27.79 13.84
C ALA A 187 10.93 -27.91 13.25
N GLY A 188 11.74 -26.91 13.37
CA GLY A 188 13.14 -26.89 12.91
C GLY A 188 13.44 -25.83 11.85
N PHE A 189 12.46 -25.46 11.03
CA PHE A 189 12.62 -24.43 9.99
C PHE A 189 11.66 -23.25 10.14
N GLY A 190 10.86 -23.24 11.21
CA GLY A 190 9.83 -22.23 11.46
C GLY A 190 8.57 -22.44 10.61
N PRO A 191 7.48 -21.71 10.92
CA PRO A 191 6.21 -21.81 10.21
C PRO A 191 6.35 -21.28 8.78
N ASP A 192 5.59 -21.84 7.85
CA ASP A 192 5.50 -21.31 6.48
C ASP A 192 4.85 -19.92 6.48
N ASN A 193 3.85 -19.70 7.33
CA ASN A 193 3.23 -18.39 7.50
C ASN A 193 4.05 -17.53 8.45
N ALA A 194 4.77 -16.57 7.91
CA ALA A 194 5.70 -15.74 8.65
C ALA A 194 5.87 -14.36 8.01
N VAL A 195 6.35 -13.41 8.80
CA VAL A 195 7.02 -12.21 8.29
C VAL A 195 8.52 -12.38 8.54
N LEU A 196 9.29 -12.20 7.49
CA LEU A 196 10.74 -12.38 7.47
C LEU A 196 11.43 -11.03 7.49
N THR A 197 12.61 -10.96 8.10
CA THR A 197 13.47 -9.77 8.06
C THR A 197 14.68 -10.03 7.19
N PHE A 198 14.95 -9.11 6.26
CA PHE A 198 16.17 -9.04 5.47
C PHE A 198 16.97 -7.78 5.84
N SER A 199 18.29 -7.90 5.78
CA SER A 199 19.19 -6.76 5.97
C SER A 199 19.11 -5.81 4.76
N ASN A 200 19.77 -4.65 4.89
CA ASN A 200 19.95 -3.71 3.78
C ASN A 200 20.96 -4.21 2.71
N GLU A 201 21.59 -5.34 2.93
CA GLU A 201 22.51 -6.03 2.02
C GLU A 201 21.88 -7.35 1.49
N ASP A 202 20.56 -7.47 1.61
CA ASP A 202 19.76 -8.58 1.12
C ASP A 202 20.01 -9.93 1.83
N GLU A 203 20.62 -9.91 3.01
CA GLU A 203 20.84 -11.11 3.78
C GLU A 203 19.62 -11.44 4.64
N PHE A 204 19.18 -12.69 4.64
CA PHE A 204 18.15 -13.17 5.54
C PHE A 204 18.63 -13.08 6.99
N VAL A 205 17.86 -12.39 7.84
CA VAL A 205 18.17 -12.23 9.26
C VAL A 205 17.41 -13.25 10.11
N SER A 206 16.09 -13.21 10.05
CA SER A 206 15.21 -14.12 10.83
C SER A 206 13.76 -14.03 10.38
N GLY A 207 12.95 -15.00 10.80
CA GLY A 207 11.51 -14.80 10.94
C GLY A 207 11.22 -13.95 12.18
N ILE A 208 10.17 -13.16 12.13
CA ILE A 208 9.76 -12.26 13.21
C ILE A 208 8.92 -13.01 14.25
N PRO A 209 9.44 -13.25 15.47
CA PRO A 209 8.61 -13.65 16.57
C PRO A 209 7.88 -12.44 17.16
N VAL A 210 6.62 -12.62 17.52
CA VAL A 210 5.80 -11.53 18.10
C VAL A 210 5.58 -11.81 19.58
N THR A 211 5.85 -10.80 20.40
CA THR A 211 5.56 -10.83 21.83
C THR A 211 4.16 -10.29 22.09
N ALA A 212 3.26 -11.13 22.57
CA ALA A 212 1.89 -10.74 22.89
C ALA A 212 1.49 -11.34 24.25
N ALA A 213 0.78 -10.59 25.08
CA ALA A 213 0.31 -11.01 26.40
C ALA A 213 1.41 -11.65 27.28
N GLY A 214 2.67 -11.19 27.15
CA GLY A 214 3.78 -11.68 27.94
C GLY A 214 4.43 -12.98 27.45
N ALA A 215 4.01 -13.51 26.30
CA ALA A 215 4.59 -14.68 25.66
C ALA A 215 5.12 -14.36 24.25
N VAL A 216 6.10 -15.14 23.79
CA VAL A 216 6.69 -15.01 22.46
C VAL A 216 6.12 -16.10 21.56
N TYR A 217 5.57 -15.67 20.42
CA TYR A 217 4.94 -16.54 19.42
C TYR A 217 5.73 -16.50 18.12
N GLY A 218 6.36 -17.61 17.75
CA GLY A 218 7.07 -17.76 16.47
C GLY A 218 6.11 -17.98 15.29
N ASP A 219 4.88 -18.43 15.57
CA ASP A 219 3.83 -18.73 14.60
C ASP A 219 2.66 -17.72 14.65
N TYR A 220 2.96 -16.49 15.01
CA TYR A 220 1.96 -15.44 15.25
C TYR A 220 1.14 -15.10 14.01
N PHE A 221 1.79 -14.96 12.86
CA PHE A 221 1.14 -14.57 11.61
C PHE A 221 0.36 -15.74 11.01
N LYS A 222 -0.84 -15.44 10.47
CA LYS A 222 -1.74 -16.43 9.88
C LYS A 222 -2.11 -16.01 8.46
N ARG A 223 -1.44 -16.63 7.46
CA ARG A 223 -1.56 -16.27 6.04
C ARG A 223 -1.37 -14.75 5.81
N PRO A 224 -0.22 -14.16 6.14
CA PRO A 224 0.03 -12.76 5.91
C PRO A 224 0.12 -12.51 4.39
N LEU A 225 -0.81 -11.70 3.85
CA LEU A 225 -0.86 -11.40 2.41
C LEU A 225 -0.23 -10.06 2.07
N ALA A 226 -0.43 -9.05 2.90
CA ALA A 226 0.05 -7.70 2.62
C ALA A 226 0.81 -7.10 3.81
N LEU A 227 1.75 -6.23 3.48
CA LEU A 227 2.56 -5.44 4.42
C LEU A 227 2.52 -3.97 4.00
N ALA A 228 2.45 -3.06 4.97
CA ALA A 228 2.72 -1.66 4.70
C ALA A 228 3.74 -1.12 5.70
N SER A 229 4.78 -0.49 5.17
CA SER A 229 5.77 0.23 5.96
C SER A 229 5.24 1.60 6.38
N PHE A 230 5.65 2.07 7.57
CA PHE A 230 5.49 3.48 7.94
C PHE A 230 6.45 4.40 7.17
N THR A 231 7.41 3.83 6.46
CA THR A 231 8.36 4.54 5.61
C THR A 231 7.87 4.49 4.16
N GLN A 232 7.11 5.48 3.75
CA GLN A 232 6.51 5.59 2.42
C GLN A 232 6.84 6.93 1.76
N PRO A 233 6.93 7.03 0.43
CA PRO A 233 7.00 8.31 -0.25
C PRO A 233 5.74 9.16 0.04
N PRO A 234 5.84 10.49 0.13
CA PRO A 234 7.03 11.35 0.04
C PRO A 234 7.85 11.41 1.33
N GLN A 235 7.45 10.73 2.38
CA GLN A 235 8.11 10.68 3.69
C GLN A 235 8.31 12.06 4.36
N ILE A 236 7.29 12.91 4.25
CA ILE A 236 7.34 14.27 4.80
C ILE A 236 7.21 14.26 6.33
N ALA A 237 6.46 13.32 6.88
CA ALA A 237 6.03 13.39 8.28
C ALA A 237 6.83 12.50 9.20
N ALA A 238 7.76 11.73 8.74
CA ALA A 238 8.04 10.61 9.57
C ALA A 238 9.42 10.57 10.16
N ARG A 239 9.41 10.25 11.43
CA ARG A 239 10.54 9.55 12.01
C ARG A 239 10.69 8.22 11.28
N PRO A 240 11.90 7.87 10.82
CA PRO A 240 12.15 6.53 10.30
C PRO A 240 11.66 5.50 11.33
N SER A 241 10.83 4.56 10.90
CA SER A 241 10.23 3.55 11.75
C SER A 241 10.54 2.15 11.22
N GLN A 242 10.67 1.20 12.13
CA GLN A 242 10.72 -0.22 11.81
C GLN A 242 9.36 -0.89 12.07
N ASP A 243 8.36 -0.12 12.44
CA ASP A 243 6.99 -0.60 12.57
C ASP A 243 6.41 -0.95 11.21
N PHE A 244 5.44 -1.82 11.19
CA PHE A 244 4.73 -2.17 9.97
C PHE A 244 3.29 -2.58 10.23
N TRP A 245 2.47 -2.44 9.22
CA TRP A 245 1.14 -3.03 9.16
C TRP A 245 1.20 -4.38 8.46
N VAL A 246 0.38 -5.33 8.92
CA VAL A 246 0.22 -6.63 8.28
C VAL A 246 -1.25 -6.97 8.11
N ALA A 247 -1.61 -7.45 6.93
CA ALA A 247 -2.91 -8.05 6.66
C ALA A 247 -2.79 -9.58 6.70
N ASN A 248 -3.53 -10.21 7.62
CA ASN A 248 -3.66 -11.66 7.73
C ASN A 248 -4.99 -12.09 7.11
N SER A 249 -4.96 -13.05 6.19
CA SER A 249 -6.15 -13.50 5.46
C SER A 249 -6.71 -14.83 5.97
N ASP A 250 -6.23 -15.34 7.11
CA ASP A 250 -6.83 -16.54 7.71
C ASP A 250 -8.21 -16.18 8.27
N PRO A 251 -9.28 -16.85 7.83
CA PRO A 251 -10.65 -16.57 8.30
C PRO A 251 -10.84 -16.84 9.80
N ASN A 252 -9.93 -17.58 10.45
CA ASN A 252 -9.96 -17.81 11.89
C ASN A 252 -9.23 -16.70 12.67
N GLN A 253 -8.56 -15.77 11.99
CA GLN A 253 -7.91 -14.62 12.60
C GLN A 253 -8.91 -13.50 12.81
N ALA A 254 -9.42 -13.34 14.03
CA ALA A 254 -10.46 -12.34 14.31
C ALA A 254 -10.03 -10.89 13.99
N ILE A 255 -8.79 -10.51 14.31
CA ILE A 255 -8.21 -9.21 13.98
C ILE A 255 -7.23 -9.40 12.83
N GLN A 256 -7.69 -9.09 11.62
CA GLN A 256 -6.96 -9.37 10.39
C GLN A 256 -5.89 -8.33 10.09
N ILE A 257 -6.15 -7.05 10.38
CA ILE A 257 -5.20 -5.96 10.17
C ILE A 257 -4.55 -5.60 11.49
N GLN A 258 -3.22 -5.67 11.54
CA GLN A 258 -2.48 -5.45 12.77
C GLN A 258 -1.30 -4.50 12.55
N HIS A 259 -1.12 -3.59 13.50
CA HIS A 259 0.08 -2.79 13.64
C HIS A 259 1.10 -3.56 14.48
N ILE A 260 2.25 -3.84 13.94
CA ILE A 260 3.36 -4.48 14.65
C ILE A 260 4.41 -3.42 14.95
N GLN A 261 4.56 -3.10 16.22
CA GLN A 261 5.56 -2.17 16.72
C GLN A 261 6.90 -2.86 16.91
N PHE A 262 7.95 -2.17 16.49
CA PHE A 262 9.32 -2.57 16.72
C PHE A 262 9.91 -1.79 17.91
N GLU A 263 10.53 -2.51 18.84
CA GLU A 263 11.32 -1.94 19.92
C GLU A 263 12.71 -2.56 19.95
N GLU A 264 13.74 -1.75 20.08
CA GLU A 264 15.10 -2.23 20.29
C GLU A 264 15.32 -2.46 21.78
N GLY A 265 15.26 -3.71 22.19
CA GLY A 265 15.46 -4.13 23.57
C GLY A 265 16.91 -4.48 23.87
N PRO A 266 17.28 -4.61 25.16
CA PRO A 266 18.63 -4.98 25.60
C PRO A 266 19.08 -6.36 25.13
N PHE A 267 18.14 -7.20 24.70
CA PHE A 267 18.39 -8.59 24.23
C PHE A 267 18.11 -8.75 22.73
N GLY A 268 17.92 -7.68 21.99
CA GLY A 268 17.61 -7.67 20.56
C GLY A 268 16.27 -7.04 20.21
N ALA A 269 15.86 -7.23 18.96
CA ALA A 269 14.60 -6.70 18.44
C ALA A 269 13.38 -7.37 19.11
N VAL A 270 12.43 -6.58 19.54
CA VAL A 270 11.14 -7.02 20.08
C VAL A 270 10.04 -6.48 19.19
N TYR A 271 9.14 -7.36 18.78
CA TYR A 271 7.96 -7.02 17.96
C TYR A 271 6.69 -7.26 18.77
N GLN A 272 5.80 -6.26 18.82
CA GLN A 272 4.59 -6.34 19.62
C GLN A 272 3.39 -5.83 18.81
N PRO A 273 2.21 -6.48 18.90
CA PRO A 273 1.01 -5.97 18.26
C PRO A 273 0.49 -4.78 19.07
N ILE A 274 0.15 -3.70 18.37
CA ILE A 274 -0.55 -2.56 18.94
C ILE A 274 -2.04 -2.72 18.65
N PHE A 275 -2.82 -2.73 19.72
CA PHE A 275 -4.27 -2.72 19.64
C PHE A 275 -4.79 -1.34 19.99
N TYR A 276 -5.43 -0.70 19.02
CA TYR A 276 -6.12 0.55 19.26
C TYR A 276 -7.43 0.27 19.99
N SER A 277 -7.81 1.11 20.92
CA SER A 277 -9.09 1.05 21.59
C SER A 277 -9.93 2.26 21.23
N THR A 278 -11.19 2.05 20.89
CA THR A 278 -12.15 3.13 20.81
C THR A 278 -12.92 3.24 22.11
N THR A 279 -13.06 4.47 22.61
CA THR A 279 -13.90 4.78 23.77
C THR A 279 -15.31 5.15 23.35
N ASP A 280 -15.57 5.35 22.05
CA ASP A 280 -16.88 5.65 21.51
C ASP A 280 -17.67 4.37 21.23
N PRO A 281 -18.70 4.06 22.01
CA PRO A 281 -19.51 2.86 21.81
C PRO A 281 -20.34 2.90 20.50
N ASN A 282 -20.43 4.06 19.85
CA ASN A 282 -21.14 4.21 18.57
C ASN A 282 -20.22 4.04 17.36
N THR A 283 -18.92 3.83 17.56
CA THR A 283 -17.98 3.62 16.48
C THR A 283 -18.23 2.26 15.83
N THR A 284 -18.95 2.25 14.73
CA THR A 284 -19.26 1.03 13.97
C THR A 284 -18.15 0.67 13.00
N GLY A 285 -17.34 1.65 12.60
CA GLY A 285 -16.27 1.52 11.63
C GLY A 285 -14.88 1.58 12.27
N TYR A 286 -14.39 0.47 12.82
CA TYR A 286 -13.08 0.43 13.46
C TYR A 286 -12.19 -0.65 12.83
N LEU A 287 -10.94 -0.30 12.57
CA LEU A 287 -9.96 -1.16 11.89
C LEU A 287 -9.86 -2.56 12.51
N GLN A 288 -9.80 -2.62 13.83
CA GLN A 288 -9.60 -3.86 14.59
C GLN A 288 -10.92 -4.46 15.09
N THR A 289 -12.02 -4.17 14.42
CA THR A 289 -13.28 -4.92 14.65
C THR A 289 -13.10 -6.36 14.20
N ALA A 290 -13.52 -7.30 15.02
CA ALA A 290 -13.39 -8.72 14.73
C ALA A 290 -14.12 -9.11 13.43
N ASN A 291 -13.45 -9.87 12.56
CA ASN A 291 -13.96 -10.37 11.28
C ASN A 291 -14.50 -9.26 10.36
N ARG A 292 -13.85 -8.10 10.36
CA ARG A 292 -14.27 -6.96 9.56
C ARG A 292 -14.07 -7.18 8.07
N PHE A 293 -12.93 -7.77 7.70
CA PHE A 293 -12.54 -7.97 6.32
C PHE A 293 -12.81 -9.39 5.86
N THR A 294 -13.05 -9.57 4.56
CA THR A 294 -13.28 -10.88 3.97
C THR A 294 -11.98 -11.46 3.43
N GLU A 295 -11.27 -10.71 2.59
CA GLU A 295 -9.97 -11.09 2.02
C GLU A 295 -9.12 -9.84 1.83
N PRO A 296 -8.52 -9.31 2.92
CA PRO A 296 -7.66 -8.13 2.82
C PRO A 296 -6.39 -8.52 2.04
N CYS A 297 -6.28 -7.98 0.83
CA CYS A 297 -5.25 -8.38 -0.14
C CYS A 297 -4.10 -7.40 -0.25
N ASP A 298 -4.31 -6.12 0.10
CA ASP A 298 -3.27 -5.11 -0.01
C ASP A 298 -3.45 -3.97 1.00
N LEU A 299 -2.35 -3.28 1.32
CA LEU A 299 -2.29 -2.18 2.29
C LEU A 299 -1.49 -1.02 1.73
N ALA A 300 -2.00 0.20 1.85
CA ALA A 300 -1.23 1.42 1.60
C ALA A 300 -1.24 2.34 2.82
N PHE A 301 -0.07 2.77 3.23
CA PHE A 301 0.08 3.76 4.30
C PHE A 301 0.48 5.11 3.70
N ALA A 302 -0.21 6.18 4.11
CA ALA A 302 0.10 7.52 3.66
C ALA A 302 1.41 8.01 4.27
N GLY A 303 2.40 8.31 3.43
CA GLY A 303 3.70 8.86 3.85
C GLY A 303 3.65 10.37 4.20
N ASP A 304 2.49 10.97 4.17
CA ASP A 304 2.24 12.38 4.47
C ASP A 304 1.71 12.59 5.92
N ALA A 305 1.34 13.83 6.25
CA ALA A 305 0.86 14.18 7.58
C ALA A 305 -0.51 13.55 7.93
N SER A 306 -1.25 13.03 6.96
CA SER A 306 -2.54 12.36 7.21
C SER A 306 -2.39 11.04 7.93
N GLN A 307 -1.30 10.31 7.64
CA GLN A 307 -1.03 8.97 8.17
C GLN A 307 -2.23 8.03 8.01
N PHE A 308 -2.95 8.15 6.90
CA PHE A 308 -4.05 7.25 6.59
C PHE A 308 -3.53 5.85 6.27
N LEU A 309 -4.29 4.86 6.71
CA LEU A 309 -4.13 3.49 6.27
C LEU A 309 -5.28 3.12 5.34
N PHE A 310 -4.95 2.65 4.16
CA PHE A 310 -5.91 2.09 3.21
C PHE A 310 -5.79 0.57 3.22
N VAL A 311 -6.94 -0.09 3.19
CA VAL A 311 -7.05 -1.55 3.14
C VAL A 311 -7.86 -1.91 1.90
N ALA A 312 -7.26 -2.67 1.00
CA ALA A 312 -7.98 -3.29 -0.12
C ALA A 312 -8.48 -4.66 0.32
N ASP A 313 -9.79 -4.90 0.17
CA ASP A 313 -10.44 -6.17 0.49
C ASP A 313 -11.02 -6.77 -0.80
N ALA A 314 -10.29 -7.75 -1.36
CA ALA A 314 -10.68 -8.44 -2.59
C ALA A 314 -11.95 -9.28 -2.44
N GLY A 315 -12.28 -9.71 -1.22
CA GLY A 315 -13.48 -10.53 -0.98
C GLY A 315 -14.80 -9.77 -1.17
N VAL A 316 -14.72 -8.43 -1.17
CA VAL A 316 -15.88 -7.53 -1.37
C VAL A 316 -15.58 -6.41 -2.36
N ASP A 317 -14.45 -6.48 -3.07
CA ASP A 317 -14.00 -5.50 -4.07
C ASP A 317 -14.08 -4.04 -3.57
N SER A 318 -13.66 -3.82 -2.33
CA SER A 318 -13.82 -2.54 -1.66
C SER A 318 -12.51 -2.07 -1.01
N VAL A 319 -12.30 -0.77 -1.01
CA VAL A 319 -11.20 -0.13 -0.30
C VAL A 319 -11.77 0.57 0.94
N TYR A 320 -11.03 0.52 2.03
CA TYR A 320 -11.35 1.20 3.29
C TYR A 320 -10.24 2.18 3.64
N GLN A 321 -10.60 3.31 4.22
CA GLN A 321 -9.67 4.28 4.79
C GLN A 321 -9.79 4.29 6.31
N PHE A 322 -8.65 4.33 6.98
CA PHE A 322 -8.57 4.48 8.43
C PHE A 322 -7.62 5.60 8.81
N THR A 323 -7.92 6.27 9.91
CA THR A 323 -7.01 7.23 10.54
C THR A 323 -5.87 6.48 11.24
N SER A 324 -4.83 7.21 11.66
CA SER A 324 -3.72 6.67 12.47
C SER A 324 -4.17 6.06 13.81
N THR A 325 -5.39 6.33 14.24
CA THR A 325 -5.99 5.76 15.47
C THR A 325 -6.95 4.59 15.18
N GLY A 326 -7.03 4.14 13.94
CA GLY A 326 -7.86 3.02 13.52
C GLY A 326 -9.35 3.34 13.34
N LEU A 327 -9.75 4.60 13.39
CA LEU A 327 -11.13 5.01 13.08
C LEU A 327 -11.34 5.04 11.56
N GLU A 328 -12.48 4.55 11.11
CA GLU A 328 -12.86 4.64 9.70
C GLU A 328 -13.03 6.11 9.29
N GLY A 329 -12.40 6.45 8.18
CA GLY A 329 -12.50 7.77 7.57
C GLY A 329 -13.56 7.82 6.48
N VAL A 330 -13.32 8.67 5.48
CA VAL A 330 -14.18 8.77 4.31
C VAL A 330 -14.11 7.46 3.52
N PRO A 331 -15.23 6.80 3.20
CA PRO A 331 -15.19 5.55 2.46
C PRO A 331 -14.67 5.80 1.02
N PRO A 332 -13.55 5.18 0.63
CA PRO A 332 -13.11 5.21 -0.75
C PRO A 332 -14.06 4.48 -1.70
N PRO A 333 -13.81 4.48 -3.01
CA PRO A 333 -14.60 3.69 -3.96
C PRO A 333 -14.67 2.20 -3.56
N PRO A 334 -15.78 1.48 -3.87
CA PRO A 334 -16.90 1.97 -4.68
C PRO A 334 -17.93 2.82 -3.92
N ALA A 335 -17.92 2.88 -2.58
CA ALA A 335 -18.94 3.57 -1.81
C ALA A 335 -19.05 5.07 -2.15
N SER A 336 -17.92 5.79 -2.20
CA SER A 336 -17.90 7.20 -2.62
C SER A 336 -18.46 7.44 -4.01
N ILE A 337 -18.24 6.51 -4.94
CA ILE A 337 -18.75 6.58 -6.31
C ILE A 337 -20.28 6.42 -6.34
N ALA A 338 -20.83 5.52 -5.54
CA ALA A 338 -22.26 5.25 -5.50
C ALA A 338 -23.07 6.46 -4.98
N GLU A 339 -22.53 7.20 -4.03
CA GLU A 339 -23.17 8.38 -3.46
C GLU A 339 -23.22 9.57 -4.44
N LEU A 340 -22.24 9.71 -5.31
CA LEU A 340 -22.13 10.82 -6.23
C LEU A 340 -23.05 10.72 -7.47
N ASN A 341 -23.84 9.66 -7.63
CA ASN A 341 -24.79 9.42 -8.75
C ASN A 341 -24.27 9.69 -10.16
N ALA A 342 -23.27 10.56 -10.30
CA ALA A 342 -22.64 10.95 -11.56
C ALA A 342 -21.67 9.88 -12.09
N ILE A 343 -21.31 8.89 -11.27
CA ILE A 343 -20.26 7.92 -11.53
C ILE A 343 -20.79 6.47 -11.45
N SER A 344 -22.10 6.32 -11.26
CA SER A 344 -22.78 5.02 -11.25
C SER A 344 -22.56 4.18 -12.53
N THR A 345 -22.09 4.81 -13.60
CA THR A 345 -21.71 4.14 -14.85
C THR A 345 -20.32 3.52 -14.84
N LEU A 346 -19.47 3.84 -13.84
CA LEU A 346 -18.12 3.29 -13.79
C LEU A 346 -18.08 1.87 -13.17
N GLY A 347 -19.19 1.42 -12.58
CA GLY A 347 -19.27 0.13 -11.91
C GLY A 347 -18.42 0.04 -10.63
N GLY A 348 -18.61 -1.00 -9.84
CA GLY A 348 -17.67 -1.40 -8.80
C GLY A 348 -16.39 -1.98 -9.41
N PHE A 349 -15.35 -2.22 -8.60
CA PHE A 349 -14.20 -2.97 -9.06
C PHE A 349 -14.62 -4.41 -9.34
N GLY A 350 -14.04 -5.01 -10.37
CA GLY A 350 -14.37 -6.39 -10.76
C GLY A 350 -13.42 -7.42 -10.15
N ASP A 351 -12.18 -7.01 -9.91
CA ASP A 351 -11.13 -7.81 -9.29
C ASP A 351 -10.08 -6.88 -8.67
N LEU A 352 -10.41 -6.36 -7.49
CA LEU A 352 -9.55 -5.46 -6.74
C LEU A 352 -8.30 -6.18 -6.25
N ARG A 353 -7.11 -5.69 -6.61
CA ARG A 353 -5.84 -6.35 -6.29
C ARG A 353 -4.89 -5.53 -5.46
N ALA A 354 -4.80 -4.23 -5.72
CA ALA A 354 -3.83 -3.41 -5.03
C ALA A 354 -4.28 -1.97 -4.84
N VAL A 355 -3.68 -1.32 -3.86
CA VAL A 355 -3.92 0.08 -3.51
C VAL A 355 -2.59 0.76 -3.21
N ALA A 356 -2.41 1.99 -3.70
CA ALA A 356 -1.31 2.87 -3.33
C ALA A 356 -1.81 4.27 -3.04
N TYR A 357 -1.06 5.04 -2.26
CA TYR A 357 -1.42 6.41 -1.93
C TYR A 357 -0.20 7.32 -2.01
N TYR A 358 -0.34 8.40 -2.75
CA TYR A 358 0.72 9.39 -2.89
C TYR A 358 0.13 10.77 -3.24
N ASP A 359 0.64 11.83 -2.63
CA ASP A 359 0.25 13.22 -2.89
C ASP A 359 -1.27 13.43 -2.92
N ARG A 360 -1.97 12.89 -1.90
CA ARG A 360 -3.43 12.96 -1.75
C ARG A 360 -4.21 12.26 -2.87
N ILE A 361 -3.56 11.42 -3.64
CA ILE A 361 -4.18 10.60 -4.66
C ILE A 361 -4.12 9.13 -4.22
N LEU A 362 -5.29 8.49 -4.26
CA LEU A 362 -5.45 7.06 -4.07
C LEU A 362 -5.43 6.39 -5.44
N TYR A 363 -4.55 5.41 -5.61
CA TYR A 363 -4.42 4.58 -6.80
C TYR A 363 -4.99 3.20 -6.51
N ILE A 364 -5.80 2.67 -7.42
CA ILE A 364 -6.47 1.38 -7.24
C ILE A 364 -6.29 0.55 -8.50
N ALA A 365 -5.72 -0.65 -8.35
CA ALA A 365 -5.55 -1.61 -9.43
C ALA A 365 -6.71 -2.60 -9.47
N ASP A 366 -7.36 -2.72 -10.62
CA ASP A 366 -8.44 -3.65 -10.90
C ASP A 366 -8.03 -4.56 -12.07
N ALA A 367 -7.74 -5.82 -11.74
CA ALA A 367 -7.22 -6.78 -12.69
C ALA A 367 -8.27 -7.18 -13.73
N GLN A 368 -9.55 -7.21 -13.40
CA GLN A 368 -10.61 -7.58 -14.35
C GLN A 368 -10.81 -6.50 -15.41
N SER A 369 -10.79 -5.24 -15.01
CA SER A 369 -10.96 -4.13 -15.97
C SER A 369 -9.66 -3.75 -16.69
N GLY A 370 -8.51 -4.27 -16.24
CA GLY A 370 -7.20 -3.91 -16.80
C GLY A 370 -6.83 -2.46 -16.53
N THR A 371 -7.26 -1.90 -15.39
CA THR A 371 -7.08 -0.45 -15.13
C THR A 371 -6.38 -0.17 -13.81
N VAL A 372 -5.62 0.92 -13.78
CA VAL A 372 -5.28 1.62 -12.53
C VAL A 372 -6.02 2.95 -12.50
N SER A 373 -6.94 3.07 -11.56
CA SER A 373 -7.77 4.26 -11.35
C SER A 373 -7.18 5.17 -10.31
N ARG A 374 -7.39 6.48 -10.44
CA ARG A 374 -6.97 7.49 -9.47
C ARG A 374 -8.18 8.16 -8.85
N PHE A 375 -8.10 8.41 -7.55
CA PHE A 375 -9.15 9.09 -6.81
C PHE A 375 -8.55 10.14 -5.86
N LYS A 376 -9.29 11.22 -5.65
CA LYS A 376 -8.89 12.31 -4.75
C LYS A 376 -10.09 12.75 -3.92
N LEU A 377 -9.87 13.14 -2.67
CA LEU A 377 -10.93 13.72 -1.85
C LEU A 377 -11.41 15.04 -2.42
N THR A 378 -12.72 15.30 -2.36
CA THR A 378 -13.30 16.58 -2.79
C THR A 378 -12.69 17.78 -2.10
N LEU A 379 -12.22 17.64 -0.86
CA LEU A 379 -11.53 18.69 -0.10
C LEU A 379 -10.12 19.00 -0.61
N ASP A 380 -9.51 18.10 -1.36
CA ASP A 380 -8.12 18.25 -1.80
C ASP A 380 -7.99 18.92 -3.17
N PHE A 381 -9.11 19.34 -3.77
CA PHE A 381 -9.13 20.08 -5.04
C PHE A 381 -9.00 21.62 -4.88
N GLU A 382 -8.86 22.13 -3.65
CA GLU A 382 -8.74 23.54 -3.34
C GLU A 382 -7.28 24.02 -3.35
#